data_76f8381c7c1907355bcc9bd6020cf0fa
#
_entry.id   76f8381c7c1907355bcc9bd6020cf0fa
#
_cell.length_a   1.000
_cell.length_b   1.000
_cell.length_c   1.000
_cell.angle_alpha   90.00
_cell.angle_beta   90.00
_cell.angle_gamma   90.00
#
_symmetry.space_group_name_H-M   'P 1'
#
loop_
_entity.id
_entity.type
_entity.pdbx_description
1 polymer ?
#
loop_
_entity_poly.entity_id
_entity_poly.type
_entity_poly.pdbx_seq_one_letter_code
_entity_poly.pdbx_strand_id
1 'polypeptide(L)'
;MITGRLYWTHRVNFETLLECWRQEVANKKKPGRRVSLFFNVLRRARKDNKLRFLFAYRLAQYLDARGGLGRRHARRMQQRLNLKYAVDIDIGAQIAPGLRIAHLPGVVITRHVNIGRNFFIRQNCSIGIKTLGLDQYALRIGDNVSLGANSCIVADRISIGDNVVIGAMSLVTRDIPANNTFYNPRQTTLQPRAGQA
;
A
#
# COMPACT_ATOMS: atom_id res chain seq x y z
N MET A 1 27.78 1.01 0.11
CA MET A 1 27.33 0.61 -1.24
C MET A 1 26.03 -0.16 -1.08
N ILE A 2 24.90 0.45 -1.41
CA ILE A 2 23.59 -0.21 -1.36
C ILE A 2 23.47 -0.96 -2.67
N THR A 3 23.62 -2.29 -2.61
CA THR A 3 23.48 -3.18 -3.77
C THR A 3 22.09 -3.00 -4.36
N GLY A 4 22.06 -2.49 -5.61
CA GLY A 4 20.81 -2.21 -6.32
C GLY A 4 20.03 -3.48 -6.67
N ARG A 5 19.20 -3.97 -5.76
CA ARG A 5 18.10 -4.84 -6.16
C ARG A 5 17.15 -4.01 -7.02
N LEU A 6 16.92 -4.49 -8.25
CA LEU A 6 15.88 -3.98 -9.14
C LEU A 6 14.55 -4.06 -8.39
N TYR A 7 14.10 -2.92 -7.87
CA TYR A 7 12.77 -2.81 -7.29
C TYR A 7 11.71 -3.15 -8.35
N TRP A 8 10.59 -3.69 -7.92
CA TRP A 8 9.48 -4.14 -8.73
C TRP A 8 9.07 -3.09 -9.78
N THR A 9 9.52 -3.28 -11.03
CA THR A 9 9.25 -2.38 -12.17
C THR A 9 8.32 -3.00 -13.21
N HIS A 10 7.72 -4.16 -12.89
CA HIS A 10 6.91 -4.88 -13.86
C HIS A 10 5.55 -4.23 -14.07
N ARG A 11 5.21 -3.95 -15.34
CA ARG A 11 3.82 -3.69 -15.73
C ARG A 11 2.96 -4.82 -15.21
N VAL A 12 1.84 -4.47 -14.56
CA VAL A 12 0.88 -5.45 -14.04
C VAL A 12 0.34 -6.27 -15.21
N ASN A 13 0.84 -7.48 -15.38
CA ASN A 13 0.35 -8.45 -16.36
C ASN A 13 -0.67 -9.40 -15.70
N PHE A 14 -1.22 -10.33 -16.49
CA PHE A 14 -2.24 -11.25 -15.99
C PHE A 14 -1.71 -12.21 -14.91
N GLU A 15 -0.48 -12.67 -15.01
CA GLU A 15 0.14 -13.53 -14.00
C GLU A 15 0.36 -12.78 -12.69
N THR A 16 0.79 -11.51 -12.76
CA THR A 16 0.88 -10.63 -11.59
C THR A 16 -0.48 -10.44 -10.92
N LEU A 17 -1.53 -10.21 -11.69
CA LEU A 17 -2.90 -10.10 -11.17
C LEU A 17 -3.32 -11.36 -10.42
N LEU A 18 -3.10 -12.54 -11.02
CA LEU A 18 -3.42 -13.82 -10.38
C LEU A 18 -2.63 -14.05 -9.10
N GLU A 19 -1.35 -13.66 -9.09
CA GLU A 19 -0.49 -13.75 -7.90
C GLU A 19 -1.00 -12.84 -6.76
N CYS A 20 -1.34 -11.57 -7.07
CA CYS A 20 -1.96 -10.67 -6.11
C CYS A 20 -3.26 -11.24 -5.55
N TRP A 21 -4.17 -11.69 -6.40
CA TRP A 21 -5.43 -12.28 -5.96
C TRP A 21 -5.23 -13.54 -5.12
N ARG A 22 -4.25 -14.37 -5.47
CA ARG A 22 -3.91 -15.59 -4.73
C ARG A 22 -3.47 -15.27 -3.31
N GLN A 23 -2.55 -14.31 -3.14
CA GLN A 23 -1.99 -13.96 -1.84
C GLN A 23 -2.95 -13.09 -1.01
N GLU A 24 -3.48 -12.04 -1.62
CA GLU A 24 -4.20 -10.96 -0.92
C GLU A 24 -5.67 -11.31 -0.68
N VAL A 25 -6.34 -11.95 -1.64
CA VAL A 25 -7.77 -12.24 -1.57
C VAL A 25 -8.03 -13.68 -1.19
N ALA A 26 -7.44 -14.65 -1.89
CA ALA A 26 -7.64 -16.07 -1.60
C ALA A 26 -6.84 -16.56 -0.38
N ASN A 27 -5.82 -15.82 0.06
CA ASN A 27 -4.91 -16.17 1.16
C ASN A 27 -4.28 -17.56 1.00
N LYS A 28 -3.81 -17.87 -0.20
CA LYS A 28 -3.17 -19.15 -0.53
C LYS A 28 -1.69 -18.96 -0.78
N LYS A 29 -0.85 -19.74 -0.07
CA LYS A 29 0.63 -19.69 -0.22
C LYS A 29 1.10 -20.38 -1.51
N LYS A 30 0.43 -21.46 -1.95
CA LYS A 30 0.82 -22.25 -3.12
C LYS A 30 -0.10 -22.00 -4.31
N PRO A 31 0.42 -22.03 -5.54
CA PRO A 31 -0.39 -21.98 -6.74
C PRO A 31 -1.34 -23.18 -6.81
N GLY A 32 -2.49 -23.00 -7.40
CA GLY A 32 -3.50 -24.02 -7.63
C GLY A 32 -4.17 -23.84 -8.98
N ARG A 33 -5.17 -24.66 -9.29
CA ARG A 33 -5.93 -24.52 -10.55
C ARG A 33 -6.55 -23.11 -10.66
N ARG A 34 -6.36 -22.41 -11.78
CA ARG A 34 -6.82 -21.03 -12.03
C ARG A 34 -8.33 -20.87 -11.79
N VAL A 35 -9.13 -21.85 -12.24
CA VAL A 35 -10.58 -21.84 -12.05
C VAL A 35 -10.96 -21.86 -10.55
N SER A 36 -10.34 -22.73 -9.79
CA SER A 36 -10.55 -22.81 -8.33
C SER A 36 -10.11 -21.51 -7.61
N LEU A 37 -9.04 -20.88 -8.08
CA LEU A 37 -8.61 -19.57 -7.56
C LEU A 37 -9.69 -18.53 -7.79
N PHE A 38 -10.22 -18.42 -9.01
CA PHE A 38 -11.23 -17.43 -9.37
C PHE A 38 -12.51 -17.55 -8.52
N PHE A 39 -13.06 -18.76 -8.37
CA PHE A 39 -14.23 -18.99 -7.51
C PHE A 39 -13.95 -18.63 -6.04
N ASN A 40 -12.78 -18.99 -5.51
CA ASN A 40 -12.38 -18.64 -4.15
C ASN A 40 -12.28 -17.11 -3.94
N VAL A 41 -11.66 -16.43 -4.89
CA VAL A 41 -11.51 -14.97 -4.88
C VAL A 41 -12.88 -14.29 -4.86
N LEU A 42 -13.78 -14.67 -5.77
CA LEU A 42 -15.13 -14.10 -5.83
C LEU A 42 -15.93 -14.37 -4.54
N ARG A 43 -15.87 -15.60 -4.02
CA ARG A 43 -16.57 -15.97 -2.79
C ARG A 43 -16.08 -15.15 -1.60
N ARG A 44 -14.76 -14.96 -1.47
CA ARG A 44 -14.17 -14.20 -0.36
C ARG A 44 -14.41 -12.69 -0.51
N ALA A 45 -14.27 -12.16 -1.71
CA ALA A 45 -14.54 -10.75 -2.00
C ALA A 45 -16.01 -10.35 -1.73
N ARG A 46 -16.98 -11.29 -1.83
CA ARG A 46 -18.37 -11.01 -1.44
C ARG A 46 -18.58 -10.88 0.05
N LYS A 47 -17.77 -11.57 0.86
CA LYS A 47 -17.96 -11.66 2.33
C LYS A 47 -17.21 -10.57 3.10
N ASP A 48 -16.13 -10.01 2.54
CA ASP A 48 -15.26 -9.08 3.23
C ASP A 48 -14.99 -7.83 2.37
N ASN A 49 -15.24 -6.66 2.92
CA ASN A 49 -15.06 -5.37 2.23
C ASN A 49 -13.60 -5.10 1.85
N LYS A 50 -12.64 -5.49 2.67
CA LYS A 50 -11.20 -5.31 2.39
C LYS A 50 -10.77 -6.19 1.22
N LEU A 51 -11.21 -7.45 1.22
CA LEU A 51 -10.91 -8.39 0.14
C LEU A 51 -11.59 -7.97 -1.17
N ARG A 52 -12.79 -7.40 -1.09
CA ARG A 52 -13.49 -6.83 -2.24
C ARG A 52 -12.75 -5.62 -2.81
N PHE A 53 -12.25 -4.75 -1.93
CA PHE A 53 -11.42 -3.62 -2.32
C PHE A 53 -10.15 -4.11 -3.03
N LEU A 54 -9.37 -5.00 -2.41
CA LEU A 54 -8.13 -5.54 -3.00
C LEU A 54 -8.36 -6.22 -4.34
N PHE A 55 -9.43 -7.02 -4.46
CA PHE A 55 -9.83 -7.63 -5.72
C PHE A 55 -10.03 -6.58 -6.83
N ALA A 56 -10.84 -5.56 -6.57
CA ALA A 56 -11.18 -4.53 -7.54
C ALA A 56 -10.00 -3.59 -7.83
N TYR A 57 -9.21 -3.24 -6.82
CA TYR A 57 -8.01 -2.42 -6.96
C TYR A 57 -6.98 -3.09 -7.89
N ARG A 58 -6.68 -4.37 -7.67
CA ARG A 58 -5.74 -5.12 -8.53
C ARG A 58 -6.26 -5.29 -9.95
N LEU A 59 -7.57 -5.49 -10.11
CA LEU A 59 -8.18 -5.50 -11.45
C LEU A 59 -8.04 -4.12 -12.14
N ALA A 60 -8.25 -3.02 -11.41
CA ALA A 60 -8.06 -1.68 -11.95
C ALA A 60 -6.60 -1.44 -12.39
N GLN A 61 -5.61 -1.84 -11.59
CA GLN A 61 -4.19 -1.78 -11.98
C GLN A 61 -3.90 -2.56 -13.28
N TYR A 62 -4.44 -3.76 -13.39
CA TYR A 62 -4.29 -4.58 -14.60
C TYR A 62 -4.93 -3.92 -15.84
N LEU A 63 -6.13 -3.37 -15.70
CA LEU A 63 -6.82 -2.68 -16.79
C LEU A 63 -6.09 -1.39 -17.20
N ASP A 64 -5.54 -0.63 -16.25
CA ASP A 64 -4.76 0.57 -16.55
C ASP A 64 -3.50 0.23 -17.35
N ALA A 65 -2.80 -0.85 -16.98
CA ALA A 65 -1.62 -1.32 -17.70
C ALA A 65 -1.89 -1.74 -19.15
N ARG A 66 -3.14 -2.12 -19.48
CA ARG A 66 -3.56 -2.46 -20.85
C ARG A 66 -3.79 -1.23 -21.73
N GLY A 67 -3.93 -0.04 -21.16
CA GLY A 67 -4.16 1.19 -21.92
C GLY A 67 -5.57 1.31 -22.54
N GLY A 68 -5.74 2.26 -23.45
CA GLY A 68 -6.96 2.45 -24.22
C GLY A 68 -8.25 2.50 -23.38
N LEU A 69 -9.27 1.73 -23.79
CA LEU A 69 -10.54 1.62 -23.04
C LEU A 69 -10.35 1.04 -21.64
N GLY A 70 -9.38 0.12 -21.46
CA GLY A 70 -9.02 -0.44 -20.15
C GLY A 70 -8.66 0.64 -19.15
N ARG A 71 -7.83 1.60 -19.55
CA ARG A 71 -7.45 2.75 -18.72
C ARG A 71 -8.64 3.61 -18.31
N ARG A 72 -9.59 3.87 -19.22
CA ARG A 72 -10.82 4.62 -18.89
C ARG A 72 -11.65 3.90 -17.81
N HIS A 73 -11.81 2.57 -17.94
CA HIS A 73 -12.51 1.77 -16.94
C HIS A 73 -11.77 1.74 -15.59
N ALA A 74 -10.44 1.58 -15.62
CA ALA A 74 -9.61 1.59 -14.43
C ALA A 74 -9.77 2.88 -13.61
N ARG A 75 -9.72 4.05 -14.25
CA ARG A 75 -9.92 5.35 -13.59
C ARG A 75 -11.31 5.48 -12.97
N ARG A 76 -12.36 5.04 -13.66
CA ARG A 76 -13.73 5.03 -13.10
C ARG A 76 -13.84 4.07 -11.90
N MET A 77 -13.17 2.91 -11.98
CA MET A 77 -13.09 1.97 -10.85
C MET A 77 -12.37 2.61 -9.66
N GLN A 78 -11.23 3.24 -9.88
CA GLN A 78 -10.50 3.94 -8.82
C GLN A 78 -11.38 4.97 -8.11
N GLN A 79 -12.04 5.86 -8.85
CA GLN A 79 -12.94 6.86 -8.27
C GLN A 79 -14.04 6.24 -7.40
N ARG A 80 -14.68 5.16 -7.91
CA ARG A 80 -15.71 4.43 -7.13
C ARG A 80 -15.16 3.78 -5.87
N LEU A 81 -13.93 3.23 -5.95
CA LEU A 81 -13.27 2.62 -4.79
C LEU A 81 -12.92 3.67 -3.74
N ASN A 82 -12.36 4.81 -4.19
CA ASN A 82 -12.00 5.92 -3.29
C ASN A 82 -13.24 6.43 -2.53
N LEU A 83 -14.32 6.71 -3.23
CA LEU A 83 -15.57 7.18 -2.63
C LEU A 83 -16.21 6.12 -1.70
N LYS A 84 -16.23 4.86 -2.12
CA LYS A 84 -16.93 3.80 -1.38
C LYS A 84 -16.20 3.40 -0.09
N TYR A 85 -14.87 3.42 -0.08
CA TYR A 85 -14.06 2.88 1.01
C TYR A 85 -13.26 3.93 1.77
N ALA A 86 -13.40 5.21 1.42
CA ALA A 86 -12.64 6.33 2.00
C ALA A 86 -11.12 6.08 1.96
N VAL A 87 -10.62 5.62 0.80
CA VAL A 87 -9.19 5.38 0.50
C VAL A 87 -8.78 6.20 -0.70
N ASP A 88 -7.49 6.54 -0.80
CA ASP A 88 -6.91 7.13 -2.00
C ASP A 88 -5.59 6.44 -2.34
N ILE A 89 -5.69 5.24 -2.89
CA ILE A 89 -4.53 4.50 -3.39
C ILE A 89 -4.50 4.64 -4.91
N ASP A 90 -3.51 5.38 -5.42
CA ASP A 90 -3.38 5.58 -6.87
C ASP A 90 -3.09 4.24 -7.57
N ILE A 91 -3.81 3.96 -8.67
CA ILE A 91 -3.60 2.73 -9.46
C ILE A 91 -2.22 2.67 -10.12
N GLY A 92 -1.53 3.81 -10.24
CA GLY A 92 -0.14 3.91 -10.70
C GLY A 92 0.90 3.53 -9.65
N ALA A 93 0.52 3.38 -8.38
CA ALA A 93 1.43 2.95 -7.32
C ALA A 93 1.97 1.54 -7.62
N GLN A 94 3.29 1.38 -7.58
CA GLN A 94 3.94 0.10 -7.83
C GLN A 94 3.99 -0.70 -6.52
N ILE A 95 3.04 -1.60 -6.31
CA ILE A 95 2.94 -2.41 -5.08
C ILE A 95 3.03 -3.89 -5.43
N ALA A 96 4.09 -4.55 -4.99
CA ALA A 96 4.30 -5.99 -5.19
C ALA A 96 3.19 -6.84 -4.53
N PRO A 97 3.05 -8.12 -4.88
CA PRO A 97 2.06 -9.01 -4.28
C PRO A 97 2.19 -9.16 -2.76
N GLY A 98 1.06 -9.34 -2.09
CA GLY A 98 1.00 -9.53 -0.65
C GLY A 98 0.60 -8.28 0.13
N LEU A 99 0.01 -7.26 -0.53
CA LEU A 99 -0.55 -6.10 0.15
C LEU A 99 -1.63 -6.53 1.16
N ARG A 100 -1.48 -6.07 2.39
CA ARG A 100 -2.46 -6.27 3.46
C ARG A 100 -2.87 -4.93 4.05
N ILE A 101 -4.17 -4.70 4.14
CA ILE A 101 -4.75 -3.49 4.71
C ILE A 101 -5.59 -3.91 5.92
N ALA A 102 -5.25 -3.40 7.10
CA ALA A 102 -5.99 -3.74 8.32
C ALA A 102 -7.40 -3.12 8.31
N HIS A 103 -7.46 -1.82 8.05
CA HIS A 103 -8.69 -1.05 7.90
C HIS A 103 -8.52 -0.06 6.76
N LEU A 104 -9.55 0.08 5.91
CA LEU A 104 -9.48 0.85 4.68
C LEU A 104 -9.46 2.37 4.89
N PRO A 105 -10.30 2.96 5.79
CA PRO A 105 -10.46 4.40 5.85
C PRO A 105 -9.16 5.16 6.08
N GLY A 106 -8.99 6.26 5.33
CA GLY A 106 -7.87 7.18 5.47
C GLY A 106 -6.52 6.65 4.96
N VAL A 107 -6.49 5.55 4.22
CA VAL A 107 -5.25 5.08 3.57
C VAL A 107 -5.04 5.86 2.28
N VAL A 108 -3.88 6.54 2.19
CA VAL A 108 -3.48 7.32 1.02
C VAL A 108 -2.12 6.84 0.52
N ILE A 109 -2.01 6.50 -0.76
CA ILE A 109 -0.74 6.06 -1.38
C ILE A 109 -0.58 6.73 -2.74
N THR A 110 0.48 7.54 -2.90
CA THR A 110 0.83 8.20 -4.15
C THR A 110 1.27 7.21 -5.23
N ARG A 111 1.12 7.59 -6.50
CA ARG A 111 1.66 6.84 -7.64
C ARG A 111 3.18 6.78 -7.71
N HIS A 112 3.87 7.69 -7.05
CA HIS A 112 5.32 7.85 -7.12
C HIS A 112 6.09 6.91 -6.18
N VAL A 113 5.42 5.88 -5.64
CA VAL A 113 6.02 4.92 -4.72
C VAL A 113 6.21 3.55 -5.36
N ASN A 114 7.32 2.90 -5.00
CA ASN A 114 7.60 1.51 -5.30
C ASN A 114 7.68 0.73 -3.97
N ILE A 115 6.76 -0.22 -3.77
CA ILE A 115 6.60 -0.99 -2.54
C ILE A 115 6.85 -2.47 -2.83
N GLY A 116 7.69 -3.09 -2.02
CA GLY A 116 8.02 -4.50 -2.07
C GLY A 116 6.88 -5.43 -1.63
N ARG A 117 7.22 -6.72 -1.47
CA ARG A 117 6.28 -7.79 -1.12
C ARG A 117 5.80 -7.69 0.34
N ASN A 118 4.59 -8.20 0.57
CA ASN A 118 4.01 -8.38 1.91
C ASN A 118 3.88 -7.07 2.71
N PHE A 119 3.67 -5.95 2.03
CA PHE A 119 3.46 -4.68 2.70
C PHE A 119 2.19 -4.69 3.54
N PHE A 120 2.30 -4.27 4.79
CA PHE A 120 1.17 -4.18 5.71
C PHE A 120 0.92 -2.73 6.14
N ILE A 121 -0.27 -2.23 5.88
CA ILE A 121 -0.68 -0.85 6.21
C ILE A 121 -1.95 -0.84 7.05
N ARG A 122 -2.03 0.10 7.98
CA ARG A 122 -3.19 0.34 8.83
C ARG A 122 -3.94 1.60 8.40
N GLN A 123 -5.06 1.87 9.09
CA GLN A 123 -5.89 3.05 8.82
C GLN A 123 -5.14 4.37 9.01
N ASN A 124 -5.64 5.42 8.34
CA ASN A 124 -5.15 6.80 8.45
C ASN A 124 -3.64 6.91 8.21
N CYS A 125 -3.12 6.11 7.28
CA CYS A 125 -1.72 6.15 6.88
C CYS A 125 -1.57 6.80 5.53
N SER A 126 -0.55 7.66 5.40
CA SER A 126 -0.25 8.35 4.15
C SER A 126 1.16 8.05 3.66
N ILE A 127 1.29 7.75 2.37
CA ILE A 127 2.56 7.71 1.67
C ILE A 127 2.47 8.72 0.54
N GLY A 128 3.20 9.83 0.67
CA GLY A 128 3.08 10.99 -0.21
C GLY A 128 4.41 11.64 -0.55
N ILE A 129 4.36 12.50 -1.57
CA ILE A 129 5.47 13.38 -1.95
C ILE A 129 5.45 14.64 -1.08
N LYS A 130 6.64 15.21 -0.85
CA LYS A 130 6.80 16.44 -0.07
C LYS A 130 6.60 17.68 -0.93
N THR A 131 7.17 17.70 -2.12
CA THR A 131 7.19 18.85 -3.03
C THR A 131 6.42 18.52 -4.29
N LEU A 132 5.49 19.38 -4.71
CA LEU A 132 4.75 19.22 -5.96
C LEU A 132 5.56 19.71 -7.15
N GLY A 133 5.40 19.07 -8.32
CA GLY A 133 5.95 19.53 -9.58
C GLY A 133 7.42 19.21 -9.82
N LEU A 134 8.03 18.28 -9.08
CA LEU A 134 9.36 17.79 -9.39
C LEU A 134 9.32 16.83 -10.59
N ASP A 135 10.37 16.86 -11.42
CA ASP A 135 10.52 15.96 -12.57
C ASP A 135 10.65 14.50 -12.16
N GLN A 136 11.22 14.22 -10.98
CA GLN A 136 11.48 12.86 -10.51
C GLN A 136 11.24 12.71 -9.01
N TYR A 137 10.55 11.64 -8.66
CA TYR A 137 10.36 11.16 -7.30
C TYR A 137 10.94 9.74 -7.14
N ALA A 138 11.44 9.41 -5.96
CA ALA A 138 12.03 8.11 -5.69
C ALA A 138 11.66 7.60 -4.29
N LEU A 139 10.37 7.27 -4.07
CA LEU A 139 9.92 6.65 -2.83
C LEU A 139 10.03 5.12 -2.97
N ARG A 140 10.90 4.52 -2.17
CA ARG A 140 11.17 3.07 -2.20
C ARG A 140 10.93 2.46 -0.83
N ILE A 141 10.12 1.42 -0.78
CA ILE A 141 9.78 0.66 0.42
C ILE A 141 10.07 -0.80 0.13
N GLY A 142 10.86 -1.46 0.97
CA GLY A 142 11.29 -2.83 0.81
C GLY A 142 10.21 -3.88 1.07
N ASP A 143 10.65 -5.13 1.15
CA ASP A 143 9.80 -6.28 1.44
C ASP A 143 9.46 -6.38 2.94
N ASN A 144 8.28 -6.92 3.26
CA ASN A 144 7.83 -7.19 4.64
C ASN A 144 7.76 -5.93 5.54
N VAL A 145 7.55 -4.77 4.97
CA VAL A 145 7.42 -3.52 5.73
C VAL A 145 6.03 -3.39 6.32
N SER A 146 5.96 -2.93 7.58
CA SER A 146 4.70 -2.68 8.30
C SER A 146 4.59 -1.21 8.70
N LEU A 147 3.49 -0.56 8.31
CA LEU A 147 3.18 0.83 8.64
C LEU A 147 2.07 0.89 9.68
N GLY A 148 2.41 1.40 10.87
CA GLY A 148 1.50 1.56 12.02
C GLY A 148 0.42 2.60 11.75
N ALA A 149 -0.70 2.50 12.46
CA ALA A 149 -1.84 3.41 12.29
C ALA A 149 -1.47 4.89 12.50
N ASN A 150 -2.13 5.78 11.76
CA ASN A 150 -1.91 7.24 11.83
C ASN A 150 -0.46 7.67 11.53
N SER A 151 0.26 6.91 10.70
CA SER A 151 1.65 7.20 10.34
C SER A 151 1.75 7.74 8.92
N CYS A 152 2.73 8.62 8.70
CA CYS A 152 2.97 9.24 7.42
C CYS A 152 4.40 8.99 6.94
N ILE A 153 4.57 8.68 5.66
CA ILE A 153 5.84 8.72 4.93
C ILE A 153 5.75 9.86 3.94
N VAL A 154 6.53 10.91 4.13
CA VAL A 154 6.48 12.11 3.27
C VAL A 154 7.88 12.51 2.87
N ALA A 155 8.19 12.33 1.59
CA ALA A 155 9.48 12.67 1.02
C ALA A 155 9.41 12.74 -0.51
N ASP A 156 10.41 13.37 -1.13
CA ASP A 156 10.58 13.32 -2.58
C ASP A 156 11.53 12.20 -2.98
N ARG A 157 12.47 11.86 -2.09
CA ARG A 157 13.36 10.71 -2.20
C ARG A 157 13.51 10.07 -0.84
N ILE A 158 13.22 8.77 -0.74
CA ILE A 158 13.35 8.00 0.49
C ILE A 158 13.54 6.52 0.19
N SER A 159 14.34 5.84 0.99
CA SER A 159 14.56 4.41 0.93
C SER A 159 14.29 3.77 2.29
N ILE A 160 13.27 2.93 2.37
CA ILE A 160 12.94 2.11 3.55
C ILE A 160 13.32 0.68 3.21
N GLY A 161 14.22 0.10 4.00
CA GLY A 161 14.72 -1.26 3.77
C GLY A 161 13.72 -2.36 4.07
N ASP A 162 14.13 -3.61 3.84
CA ASP A 162 13.32 -4.79 4.10
C ASP A 162 13.10 -5.01 5.61
N ASN A 163 11.99 -5.65 5.97
CA ASN A 163 11.64 -6.04 7.33
C ASN A 163 11.58 -4.85 8.32
N VAL A 164 11.22 -3.66 7.85
CA VAL A 164 11.08 -2.48 8.71
C VAL A 164 9.67 -2.44 9.31
N VAL A 165 9.63 -2.15 10.61
CA VAL A 165 8.39 -1.88 11.36
C VAL A 165 8.32 -0.40 11.72
N ILE A 166 7.34 0.31 11.18
CA ILE A 166 7.07 1.71 11.54
C ILE A 166 5.95 1.72 12.57
N GLY A 167 6.26 2.24 13.76
CA GLY A 167 5.32 2.36 14.87
C GLY A 167 4.15 3.28 14.54
N ALA A 168 3.06 3.16 15.27
CA ALA A 168 1.90 4.02 15.08
C ALA A 168 2.22 5.50 15.34
N MET A 169 1.50 6.40 14.61
CA MET A 169 1.63 7.86 14.73
C MET A 169 3.07 8.36 14.47
N SER A 170 3.79 7.72 13.58
CA SER A 170 5.14 8.10 13.17
C SER A 170 5.12 8.97 11.92
N LEU A 171 6.02 9.96 11.89
CA LEU A 171 6.33 10.74 10.68
C LEU A 171 7.72 10.33 10.18
N VAL A 172 7.76 9.75 8.99
CA VAL A 172 8.99 9.28 8.34
C VAL A 172 9.35 10.22 7.20
N THR A 173 10.50 10.88 7.33
CA THR A 173 11.02 11.86 6.33
C THR A 173 12.45 11.55 5.90
N ARG A 174 13.02 10.43 6.38
CA ARG A 174 14.40 10.01 6.11
C ARG A 174 14.50 8.51 5.91
N ASP A 175 15.58 8.06 5.32
CA ASP A 175 15.87 6.66 5.07
C ASP A 175 15.86 5.83 6.37
N ILE A 176 15.39 4.58 6.25
CA ILE A 176 15.39 3.61 7.33
C ILE A 176 16.10 2.34 6.81
N PRO A 177 17.23 1.93 7.41
CA PRO A 177 17.90 0.69 7.05
C PRO A 177 17.01 -0.54 7.30
N ALA A 178 17.30 -1.65 6.59
CA ALA A 178 16.57 -2.90 6.78
C ALA A 178 16.66 -3.45 8.22
N ASN A 179 15.66 -4.23 8.62
CA ASN A 179 15.58 -4.91 9.92
C ASN A 179 15.52 -3.95 11.12
N ASN A 180 14.92 -2.77 10.93
CA ASN A 180 14.79 -1.78 11.98
C ASN A 180 13.33 -1.55 12.40
N THR A 181 13.14 -1.17 13.66
CA THR A 181 11.89 -0.58 14.14
C THR A 181 12.06 0.93 14.25
N PHE A 182 11.18 1.68 13.60
CA PHE A 182 11.17 3.14 13.62
C PHE A 182 9.97 3.65 14.40
N TYR A 183 10.18 4.61 15.26
CA TYR A 183 9.13 5.38 15.95
C TYR A 183 9.64 6.77 16.28
N ASN A 184 8.73 7.73 16.33
CA ASN A 184 9.06 9.06 16.83
C ASN A 184 8.90 9.06 18.37
N PRO A 185 9.96 9.38 19.15
CA PRO A 185 9.84 9.52 20.60
C PRO A 185 8.77 10.55 20.95
N ARG A 186 7.96 10.25 21.95
CA ARG A 186 6.93 11.16 22.44
C ARG A 186 7.25 11.58 23.86
N GLN A 187 7.21 12.87 24.12
CA GLN A 187 7.14 13.40 25.46
C GLN A 187 5.67 13.57 25.84
N THR A 188 5.25 12.88 26.89
CA THR A 188 3.90 13.05 27.44
C THR A 188 4.00 14.01 28.61
N THR A 189 3.38 15.20 28.50
CA THR A 189 3.28 16.16 29.55
C THR A 189 1.87 16.13 30.13
N LEU A 190 1.77 15.88 31.44
CA LEU A 190 0.50 16.01 32.16
C LEU A 190 0.51 17.40 32.84
N GLN A 191 -0.52 18.18 32.58
CA GLN A 191 -0.73 19.46 33.23
C GLN A 191 -1.99 19.38 34.11
N PRO A 192 -1.94 19.74 35.39
CA PRO A 192 -3.13 19.84 36.24
C PRO A 192 -4.10 20.85 35.63
N ARG A 193 -5.40 20.55 35.65
CA ARG A 193 -6.42 21.55 35.33
C ARG A 193 -6.40 22.63 36.39
N ALA A 194 -6.20 23.89 35.99
CA ALA A 194 -6.39 25.03 36.87
C ALA A 194 -7.87 25.08 37.29
N GLY A 195 -8.13 25.07 38.61
CA GLY A 195 -9.50 25.32 39.15
C GLY A 195 -10.26 24.13 39.73
N GLN A 196 -9.58 23.02 40.09
CA GLN A 196 -10.16 21.97 40.97
C GLN A 196 -9.26 21.80 42.20
N ALA A 197 -9.30 22.74 43.13
CA ALA A 197 -8.90 22.60 44.52
C ALA A 197 -10.13 22.80 45.38
#